data_03f3083c8d93eaf3c4e655ce6f7c0145
#
_entry.id   03f3083c8d93eaf3c4e655ce6f7c0145
#
_cell.length_a   1.000
_cell.length_b   1.000
_cell.length_c   1.000
_cell.angle_alpha   90.00
_cell.angle_beta   90.00
_cell.angle_gamma   90.00
#
_symmetry.space_group_name_H-M   'P 1'
#
loop_
_entity.id
_entity.type
_entity.pdbx_description
1 polymer ?
#
loop_
_entity_poly.entity_id
_entity_poly.type
_entity_poly.pdbx_seq_one_letter_code
_entity_poly.pdbx_strand_id
1 'polypeptide(L)'
;MKQMIKIMAVVLMAISTTFAQFDGQQAYKYLVKQVDFGPRNPGSNGHEKCLKFLHQEMSRWADRVDLQSFAYHDELRGKKLKLTNIIARFNPKMKRRIFFAAHWDTRPFADQDIKKNQNTPIPGANDGASGVAVLLEMARVLHKQRPNIGVDLILFDGEDYGRSGHLEEYFLGSRYYAKHYGQYGYKHEFGILIDMIGDAQLRIKKEGYSLKNLPWLVDKVWNTAHSLGFYEFSDDFLGYVDDDHVPLLKAGIPCIDLIDFEYPDKSNRYWHTLQDTPDKCSPQSLYIVGTVLLEITYGE
;
A
#
# COMPACT_ATOMS: atom_id res chain seq x y z
N MET A 1 2.24 57.57 48.08
CA MET A 1 2.52 57.21 46.68
C MET A 1 2.54 55.68 46.56
N LYS A 2 1.45 55.08 46.10
CA LYS A 2 1.38 53.62 45.87
C LYS A 2 1.53 53.38 44.38
N GLN A 3 2.64 52.78 43.97
CA GLN A 3 2.88 52.34 42.62
C GLN A 3 2.05 51.07 42.33
N MET A 4 1.10 51.16 41.42
CA MET A 4 0.38 50.03 40.86
C MET A 4 1.21 49.45 39.74
N ILE A 5 1.77 48.23 39.97
CA ILE A 5 2.39 47.43 38.91
C ILE A 5 1.27 46.75 38.14
N LYS A 6 1.08 47.15 36.87
CA LYS A 6 0.20 46.44 35.92
C LYS A 6 0.96 45.23 35.37
N ILE A 7 0.58 44.03 35.81
CA ILE A 7 1.04 42.77 35.22
C ILE A 7 0.23 42.56 33.94
N MET A 8 0.89 42.70 32.80
CA MET A 8 0.31 42.39 31.49
C MET A 8 0.50 40.88 31.25
N ALA A 9 -0.53 40.09 31.44
CA ALA A 9 -0.53 38.69 31.10
C ALA A 9 -0.56 38.51 29.58
N VAL A 10 0.56 38.12 28.98
CA VAL A 10 0.62 37.67 27.58
C VAL A 10 0.08 36.27 27.51
N VAL A 11 -1.15 36.15 27.02
CA VAL A 11 -1.73 34.84 26.67
C VAL A 11 -1.12 34.40 25.35
N LEU A 12 -0.11 33.53 25.40
CA LEU A 12 0.33 32.79 24.24
C LEU A 12 -0.78 31.82 23.82
N MET A 13 -1.59 32.18 22.83
CA MET A 13 -2.42 31.23 22.12
C MET A 13 -1.48 30.29 21.32
N ALA A 14 -1.22 29.11 21.85
CA ALA A 14 -0.66 28.02 21.08
C ALA A 14 -1.67 27.69 19.96
N ILE A 15 -1.41 28.12 18.75
CA ILE A 15 -2.12 27.67 17.56
C ILE A 15 -1.73 26.20 17.41
N SER A 16 -2.50 25.31 17.98
CA SER A 16 -2.42 23.88 17.71
C SER A 16 -2.85 23.65 16.26
N THR A 17 -1.89 23.66 15.34
CA THR A 17 -2.13 23.14 13.99
C THR A 17 -2.44 21.66 14.15
N THR A 18 -3.72 21.30 14.18
CA THR A 18 -4.13 19.90 14.10
C THR A 18 -3.72 19.40 12.73
N PHE A 19 -2.60 18.68 12.66
CA PHE A 19 -2.24 17.94 11.45
C PHE A 19 -3.39 17.01 11.07
N ALA A 20 -3.65 16.87 9.78
CA ALA A 20 -4.66 15.94 9.29
C ALA A 20 -4.21 14.53 9.64
N GLN A 21 -4.82 13.96 10.67
CA GLN A 21 -4.46 12.64 11.21
C GLN A 21 -4.97 11.53 10.29
N PHE A 22 -4.22 10.45 10.20
CA PHE A 22 -4.66 9.22 9.54
C PHE A 22 -5.85 8.61 10.31
N ASP A 23 -6.90 8.21 9.60
CA ASP A 23 -8.09 7.60 10.18
C ASP A 23 -8.15 6.10 9.81
N GLY A 24 -7.73 5.24 10.75
CA GLY A 24 -7.75 3.78 10.55
C GLY A 24 -9.16 3.22 10.36
N GLN A 25 -10.20 3.85 10.95
CA GLN A 25 -11.60 3.44 10.73
C GLN A 25 -12.05 3.77 9.30
N GLN A 26 -11.63 4.92 8.77
CA GLN A 26 -11.93 5.27 7.39
C GLN A 26 -11.18 4.35 6.41
N ALA A 27 -9.91 4.03 6.69
CA ALA A 27 -9.16 3.05 5.91
C ALA A 27 -9.85 1.67 5.93
N TYR A 28 -10.30 1.22 7.08
CA TYR A 28 -11.04 -0.05 7.19
C TYR A 28 -12.35 -0.06 6.39
N LYS A 29 -13.08 1.07 6.34
CA LYS A 29 -14.25 1.19 5.46
C LYS A 29 -13.88 1.04 3.97
N TYR A 30 -12.72 1.56 3.56
CA TYR A 30 -12.21 1.37 2.19
C TYR A 30 -11.83 -0.09 1.93
N LEU A 31 -11.26 -0.80 2.92
CA LEU A 31 -10.98 -2.24 2.82
C LEU A 31 -12.29 -3.03 2.60
N VAL A 32 -13.27 -2.87 3.49
CA VAL A 32 -14.58 -3.53 3.40
C VAL A 32 -15.25 -3.25 2.05
N LYS A 33 -15.21 -1.98 1.62
CA LYS A 33 -15.83 -1.58 0.33
C LYS A 33 -15.21 -2.29 -0.87
N GLN A 34 -13.90 -2.55 -0.87
CA GLN A 34 -13.25 -3.30 -1.92
C GLN A 34 -13.71 -4.77 -1.92
N VAL A 35 -13.79 -5.39 -0.74
CA VAL A 35 -14.24 -6.79 -0.59
C VAL A 35 -15.72 -6.94 -0.98
N ASP A 36 -16.56 -5.95 -0.73
CA ASP A 36 -17.99 -5.96 -1.10
C ASP A 36 -18.23 -6.05 -2.62
N PHE A 37 -17.25 -5.71 -3.46
CA PHE A 37 -17.36 -5.92 -4.91
C PHE A 37 -17.23 -7.39 -5.31
N GLY A 38 -16.83 -8.26 -4.38
CA GLY A 38 -16.42 -9.63 -4.62
C GLY A 38 -14.93 -9.74 -5.00
N PRO A 39 -14.46 -10.95 -5.29
CA PRO A 39 -13.08 -11.16 -5.72
C PRO A 39 -12.68 -10.25 -6.87
N ARG A 40 -11.51 -9.62 -6.74
CA ARG A 40 -10.99 -8.63 -7.70
C ARG A 40 -9.96 -9.25 -8.64
N ASN A 41 -10.00 -10.56 -8.80
CA ASN A 41 -9.10 -11.27 -9.71
C ASN A 41 -9.27 -10.74 -11.15
N PRO A 42 -8.19 -10.57 -11.90
CA PRO A 42 -8.20 -10.00 -13.24
C PRO A 42 -9.27 -10.59 -14.18
N GLY A 43 -10.07 -9.72 -14.79
CA GLY A 43 -11.16 -10.09 -15.69
C GLY A 43 -12.48 -10.44 -15.00
N SER A 44 -12.59 -10.38 -13.68
CA SER A 44 -13.86 -10.58 -12.95
C SER A 44 -14.72 -9.30 -12.91
N ASN A 45 -16.00 -9.46 -12.59
CA ASN A 45 -16.91 -8.33 -12.38
C ASN A 45 -16.50 -7.50 -11.14
N GLY A 46 -15.95 -8.16 -10.08
CA GLY A 46 -15.39 -7.47 -8.92
C GLY A 46 -14.22 -6.58 -9.30
N HIS A 47 -13.32 -7.07 -10.15
CA HIS A 47 -12.18 -6.32 -10.68
C HIS A 47 -12.62 -5.04 -11.44
N GLU A 48 -13.58 -5.16 -12.35
CA GLU A 48 -14.09 -3.99 -13.08
C GLU A 48 -14.75 -2.94 -12.18
N LYS A 49 -15.54 -3.38 -11.20
CA LYS A 49 -16.21 -2.47 -10.25
C LYS A 49 -15.19 -1.80 -9.34
N CYS A 50 -14.20 -2.55 -8.87
CA CYS A 50 -13.16 -2.04 -8.00
C CYS A 50 -12.29 -1.01 -8.74
N LEU A 51 -11.86 -1.28 -9.98
CA LEU A 51 -11.12 -0.31 -10.80
C LEU A 51 -11.85 1.03 -10.90
N LYS A 52 -13.16 1.01 -11.16
CA LYS A 52 -13.98 2.25 -11.25
C LYS A 52 -14.01 2.99 -9.91
N PHE A 53 -14.21 2.27 -8.82
CA PHE A 53 -14.23 2.84 -7.48
C PHE A 53 -12.86 3.47 -7.11
N LEU A 54 -11.77 2.73 -7.30
CA LEU A 54 -10.42 3.19 -6.98
C LEU A 54 -10.03 4.43 -7.80
N HIS A 55 -10.33 4.42 -9.10
CA HIS A 55 -10.10 5.58 -9.96
C HIS A 55 -10.91 6.79 -9.49
N GLN A 56 -12.17 6.60 -9.11
CA GLN A 56 -13.03 7.67 -8.61
C GLN A 56 -12.52 8.26 -7.29
N GLU A 57 -12.17 7.40 -6.32
CA GLU A 57 -11.67 7.86 -5.01
C GLU A 57 -10.31 8.54 -5.13
N MET A 58 -9.36 7.99 -5.91
CA MET A 58 -8.08 8.65 -6.15
C MET A 58 -8.24 9.99 -6.86
N SER A 59 -9.15 10.08 -7.86
CA SER A 59 -9.43 11.33 -8.59
C SER A 59 -10.07 12.41 -7.71
N ARG A 60 -10.71 12.03 -6.62
CA ARG A 60 -11.31 12.97 -5.66
C ARG A 60 -10.24 13.75 -4.89
N TRP A 61 -9.08 13.15 -4.65
CA TRP A 61 -8.07 13.68 -3.74
C TRP A 61 -6.77 14.10 -4.42
N ALA A 62 -6.33 13.38 -5.46
CA ALA A 62 -5.07 13.64 -6.14
C ALA A 62 -5.16 14.83 -7.10
N ASP A 63 -4.01 15.44 -7.40
CA ASP A 63 -3.92 16.51 -8.41
C ASP A 63 -4.03 15.96 -9.84
N ARG A 64 -3.63 14.70 -10.04
CA ARG A 64 -3.71 13.98 -11.31
C ARG A 64 -3.78 12.49 -11.05
N VAL A 65 -4.59 11.79 -11.83
CA VAL A 65 -4.64 10.33 -11.86
C VAL A 65 -4.46 9.83 -13.27
N ASP A 66 -3.49 8.94 -13.47
CA ASP A 66 -3.26 8.27 -14.75
C ASP A 66 -3.63 6.79 -14.63
N LEU A 67 -4.34 6.29 -15.65
CA LEU A 67 -4.61 4.86 -15.81
C LEU A 67 -3.61 4.27 -16.81
N GLN A 68 -2.71 3.43 -16.31
CA GLN A 68 -1.73 2.73 -17.13
C GLN A 68 -2.28 1.35 -17.50
N SER A 69 -3.06 1.29 -18.59
CA SER A 69 -3.67 0.05 -19.05
C SER A 69 -2.75 -0.73 -19.99
N PHE A 70 -2.74 -2.07 -19.85
CA PHE A 70 -2.00 -2.98 -20.71
C PHE A 70 -2.74 -4.31 -20.89
N ALA A 71 -2.32 -5.07 -21.90
CA ALA A 71 -2.85 -6.39 -22.16
C ALA A 71 -1.86 -7.46 -21.64
N TYR A 72 -2.39 -8.45 -20.98
CA TYR A 72 -1.67 -9.68 -20.64
C TYR A 72 -2.31 -10.86 -21.39
N HIS A 73 -1.50 -11.69 -22.03
CA HIS A 73 -1.93 -12.88 -22.74
C HIS A 73 -1.55 -14.10 -21.90
N ASP A 74 -2.55 -14.69 -21.26
CA ASP A 74 -2.41 -15.96 -20.57
C ASP A 74 -2.56 -17.10 -21.59
N GLU A 75 -1.46 -17.53 -22.16
CA GLU A 75 -1.45 -18.55 -23.22
C GLU A 75 -1.97 -19.89 -22.72
N LEU A 76 -1.73 -20.21 -21.45
CA LEU A 76 -2.10 -21.50 -20.87
C LEU A 76 -3.60 -21.62 -20.63
N ARG A 77 -4.25 -20.51 -20.21
CA ARG A 77 -5.70 -20.47 -20.02
C ARG A 77 -6.43 -19.95 -21.24
N GLY A 78 -5.70 -19.58 -22.33
CA GLY A 78 -6.26 -19.01 -23.54
C GLY A 78 -7.00 -17.68 -23.30
N LYS A 79 -6.61 -16.90 -22.30
CA LYS A 79 -7.27 -15.66 -21.90
C LYS A 79 -6.47 -14.44 -22.29
N LYS A 80 -7.17 -13.41 -22.75
CA LYS A 80 -6.61 -12.07 -22.92
C LYS A 80 -7.21 -11.17 -21.85
N LEU A 81 -6.37 -10.69 -20.96
CA LEU A 81 -6.74 -9.82 -19.85
C LEU A 81 -6.35 -8.38 -20.15
N LYS A 82 -7.20 -7.46 -19.72
CA LYS A 82 -6.87 -6.04 -19.65
C LYS A 82 -6.59 -5.70 -18.19
N LEU A 83 -5.35 -5.34 -17.89
CA LEU A 83 -4.89 -4.92 -16.58
C LEU A 83 -4.70 -3.40 -16.55
N THR A 84 -4.80 -2.79 -15.37
CA THR A 84 -4.71 -1.34 -15.26
C THR A 84 -4.10 -0.91 -13.94
N ASN A 85 -2.86 -0.44 -13.97
CA ASN A 85 -2.29 0.28 -12.83
C ASN A 85 -2.94 1.66 -12.71
N ILE A 86 -3.12 2.13 -11.48
CA ILE A 86 -3.61 3.47 -11.16
C ILE A 86 -2.46 4.26 -10.53
N ILE A 87 -2.16 5.45 -11.06
CA ILE A 87 -1.08 6.30 -10.57
C ILE A 87 -1.67 7.65 -10.17
N ALA A 88 -1.83 7.88 -8.88
CA ALA A 88 -2.36 9.13 -8.32
C ALA A 88 -1.20 10.02 -7.87
N ARG A 89 -1.13 11.26 -8.40
CA ARG A 89 -0.03 12.17 -8.17
C ARG A 89 -0.43 13.36 -7.33
N PHE A 90 0.36 13.61 -6.30
CA PHE A 90 0.30 14.81 -5.47
C PHE A 90 1.53 15.67 -5.73
N ASN A 91 1.35 16.98 -5.85
CA ASN A 91 2.39 17.95 -6.21
C ASN A 91 3.18 17.53 -7.46
N PRO A 92 2.55 17.32 -8.63
CA PRO A 92 3.18 16.74 -9.81
C PRO A 92 4.31 17.58 -10.42
N LYS A 93 4.41 18.87 -10.03
CA LYS A 93 5.47 19.78 -10.48
C LYS A 93 6.75 19.71 -9.63
N MET A 94 6.70 19.06 -8.46
CA MET A 94 7.86 18.91 -7.59
C MET A 94 8.86 17.92 -8.22
N LYS A 95 10.15 18.31 -8.20
CA LYS A 95 11.24 17.49 -8.75
C LYS A 95 11.62 16.33 -7.81
N ARG A 96 11.70 16.63 -6.50
CA ARG A 96 11.87 15.61 -5.46
C ARG A 96 10.56 14.85 -5.31
N ARG A 97 10.60 13.54 -5.45
CA ARG A 97 9.39 12.68 -5.40
C ARG A 97 9.67 11.36 -4.74
N ILE A 98 8.70 10.87 -3.98
CA ILE A 98 8.65 9.52 -3.44
C ILE A 98 7.37 8.84 -3.92
N PHE A 99 7.27 7.52 -3.75
CA PHE A 99 6.02 6.83 -3.99
C PHE A 99 5.70 5.81 -2.91
N PHE A 100 4.40 5.53 -2.79
CA PHE A 100 3.87 4.40 -2.03
C PHE A 100 3.06 3.54 -2.98
N ALA A 101 3.16 2.23 -2.84
CA ALA A 101 2.49 1.30 -3.74
C ALA A 101 1.80 0.17 -2.97
N ALA A 102 0.77 -0.42 -3.58
CA ALA A 102 0.10 -1.64 -3.16
C ALA A 102 -0.51 -2.31 -4.38
N HIS A 103 -0.74 -3.61 -4.37
CA HIS A 103 -1.56 -4.26 -5.39
C HIS A 103 -3.05 -4.18 -5.03
N TRP A 104 -3.93 -4.19 -6.05
CA TRP A 104 -5.37 -4.04 -5.84
C TRP A 104 -6.20 -5.22 -6.34
N ASP A 105 -5.61 -6.07 -7.16
CA ASP A 105 -6.23 -7.33 -7.59
C ASP A 105 -6.24 -8.37 -6.47
N THR A 106 -6.80 -9.52 -6.73
CA THR A 106 -6.79 -10.67 -5.84
C THR A 106 -6.49 -11.95 -6.60
N ARG A 107 -6.01 -12.92 -5.87
CA ARG A 107 -5.72 -14.25 -6.38
C ARG A 107 -6.96 -14.93 -6.95
N PRO A 108 -6.88 -15.51 -8.17
CA PRO A 108 -7.98 -16.24 -8.78
C PRO A 108 -8.20 -17.63 -8.19
N PHE A 109 -7.36 -18.07 -7.25
CA PHE A 109 -7.35 -19.43 -6.69
C PHE A 109 -7.04 -19.40 -5.20
N ALA A 110 -7.88 -20.02 -4.37
CA ALA A 110 -7.60 -20.25 -2.95
C ALA A 110 -6.68 -21.46 -2.79
N ASP A 111 -5.45 -21.41 -3.37
CA ASP A 111 -4.59 -22.59 -3.51
C ASP A 111 -3.95 -23.06 -2.21
N GLN A 112 -4.02 -22.29 -1.13
CA GLN A 112 -3.64 -22.70 0.21
C GLN A 112 -4.84 -23.18 1.05
N ASP A 113 -6.06 -23.15 0.50
CA ASP A 113 -7.26 -23.65 1.17
C ASP A 113 -7.43 -25.17 0.98
N ILE A 114 -8.44 -25.73 1.64
CA ILE A 114 -8.81 -27.14 1.46
C ILE A 114 -9.15 -27.43 -0.02
N LYS A 115 -8.86 -28.64 -0.48
CA LYS A 115 -8.92 -29.04 -1.90
C LYS A 115 -10.20 -28.62 -2.64
N LYS A 116 -11.37 -28.65 -1.98
CA LYS A 116 -12.65 -28.27 -2.61
C LYS A 116 -12.75 -26.79 -2.94
N ASN A 117 -11.98 -25.93 -2.28
CA ASN A 117 -11.99 -24.47 -2.42
C ASN A 117 -10.93 -23.95 -3.39
N GLN A 118 -9.92 -24.76 -3.73
CA GLN A 118 -8.71 -24.31 -4.44
C GLN A 118 -8.94 -23.70 -5.83
N ASN A 119 -10.09 -23.94 -6.45
CA ASN A 119 -10.46 -23.31 -7.73
C ASN A 119 -11.38 -22.09 -7.56
N THR A 120 -11.52 -21.58 -6.35
CA THR A 120 -12.36 -20.43 -6.04
C THR A 120 -11.48 -19.19 -5.80
N PRO A 121 -11.78 -18.01 -6.38
CA PRO A 121 -11.06 -16.79 -6.09
C PRO A 121 -11.17 -16.39 -4.62
N ILE A 122 -10.09 -15.83 -4.05
CA ILE A 122 -10.09 -15.36 -2.65
C ILE A 122 -10.83 -14.04 -2.47
N PRO A 123 -11.36 -13.73 -1.28
CA PRO A 123 -11.94 -12.43 -0.97
C PRO A 123 -10.89 -11.30 -0.96
N GLY A 124 -9.68 -11.58 -0.50
CA GLY A 124 -8.54 -10.66 -0.55
C GLY A 124 -8.72 -9.43 0.35
N ALA A 125 -9.06 -9.63 1.62
CA ALA A 125 -9.23 -8.51 2.54
C ALA A 125 -7.89 -7.93 3.01
N ASN A 126 -6.97 -8.81 3.40
CA ASN A 126 -5.61 -8.43 3.73
C ASN A 126 -4.75 -8.35 2.46
N ASP A 127 -4.86 -9.38 1.64
CA ASP A 127 -4.15 -9.60 0.38
C ASP A 127 -4.98 -9.07 -0.82
N GLY A 128 -4.78 -7.94 -1.18
CA GLY A 128 -4.39 -6.66 -1.61
C GLY A 128 -5.30 -5.53 -1.15
N ALA A 129 -6.49 -5.73 -0.45
CA ALA A 129 -7.33 -4.58 -0.11
C ALA A 129 -6.76 -3.76 1.05
N SER A 130 -5.93 -4.34 1.93
CA SER A 130 -5.39 -3.64 3.11
C SER A 130 -4.43 -2.51 2.72
N GLY A 131 -3.45 -2.79 1.86
CA GLY A 131 -2.50 -1.79 1.37
C GLY A 131 -3.21 -0.67 0.61
N VAL A 132 -4.12 -1.02 -0.30
CA VAL A 132 -4.93 -0.05 -1.05
C VAL A 132 -5.76 0.84 -0.12
N ALA A 133 -6.36 0.28 0.93
CA ALA A 133 -7.16 1.03 1.90
C ALA A 133 -6.32 2.10 2.63
N VAL A 134 -5.07 1.77 2.99
CA VAL A 134 -4.12 2.74 3.55
C VAL A 134 -3.82 3.84 2.54
N LEU A 135 -3.54 3.51 1.28
CA LEU A 135 -3.23 4.51 0.25
C LEU A 135 -4.42 5.42 -0.07
N LEU A 136 -5.67 4.92 -0.03
CA LEU A 136 -6.86 5.76 -0.20
C LEU A 136 -7.03 6.77 0.93
N GLU A 137 -6.78 6.36 2.18
CA GLU A 137 -6.84 7.29 3.32
C GLU A 137 -5.67 8.27 3.30
N MET A 138 -4.46 7.83 2.93
CA MET A 138 -3.33 8.73 2.67
C MET A 138 -3.68 9.78 1.62
N ALA A 139 -4.36 9.41 0.53
CA ALA A 139 -4.79 10.36 -0.50
C ALA A 139 -5.65 11.49 0.08
N ARG A 140 -6.59 11.18 0.99
CA ARG A 140 -7.41 12.16 1.70
C ARG A 140 -6.55 13.10 2.56
N VAL A 141 -5.58 12.54 3.29
CA VAL A 141 -4.69 13.32 4.18
C VAL A 141 -3.79 14.22 3.36
N LEU A 142 -3.12 13.69 2.32
CA LEU A 142 -2.25 14.44 1.41
C LEU A 142 -2.98 15.58 0.67
N HIS A 143 -4.29 15.40 0.40
CA HIS A 143 -5.11 16.46 -0.16
C HIS A 143 -5.32 17.62 0.83
N LYS A 144 -5.63 17.28 2.08
CA LYS A 144 -5.90 18.28 3.13
C LYS A 144 -4.66 18.99 3.63
N GLN A 145 -3.55 18.27 3.69
CA GLN A 145 -2.26 18.77 4.13
C GLN A 145 -1.21 18.42 3.08
N ARG A 146 -0.78 19.41 2.30
CA ARG A 146 0.17 19.19 1.21
C ARG A 146 1.58 18.96 1.76
N PRO A 147 2.27 17.89 1.34
CA PRO A 147 3.68 17.69 1.67
C PRO A 147 4.57 18.67 0.87
N ASN A 148 5.82 18.82 1.31
CA ASN A 148 6.81 19.67 0.63
C ASN A 148 7.48 18.99 -0.56
N ILE A 149 7.11 17.74 -0.86
CA ILE A 149 7.62 16.94 -1.99
C ILE A 149 6.49 16.45 -2.86
N GLY A 150 6.82 15.90 -4.02
CA GLY A 150 5.90 15.12 -4.83
C GLY A 150 5.67 13.74 -4.24
N VAL A 151 4.42 13.27 -4.25
CA VAL A 151 4.08 11.92 -3.81
C VAL A 151 3.23 11.26 -4.89
N ASP A 152 3.62 10.03 -5.26
CA ASP A 152 2.81 9.18 -6.12
C ASP A 152 2.25 8.00 -5.30
N LEU A 153 0.94 7.79 -5.37
CA LEU A 153 0.29 6.59 -4.86
C LEU A 153 0.00 5.69 -6.05
N ILE A 154 0.56 4.49 -6.04
CA ILE A 154 0.53 3.56 -7.18
C ILE A 154 -0.21 2.29 -6.77
N LEU A 155 -1.26 1.94 -7.52
CA LEU A 155 -1.98 0.71 -7.32
C LEU A 155 -1.67 -0.22 -8.49
N PHE A 156 -0.94 -1.31 -8.21
CA PHE A 156 -0.56 -2.32 -9.22
C PHE A 156 -1.69 -3.32 -9.46
N ASP A 157 -1.81 -3.80 -10.69
CA ASP A 157 -2.82 -4.77 -11.12
C ASP A 157 -2.17 -6.07 -11.60
N GLY A 158 -2.73 -7.20 -11.20
CA GLY A 158 -2.23 -8.50 -11.62
C GLY A 158 -0.94 -8.92 -10.90
N GLU A 159 -0.77 -8.47 -9.66
CA GLU A 159 0.31 -8.94 -8.80
C GLU A 159 0.14 -10.45 -8.56
N ASP A 160 -1.06 -10.85 -8.12
CA ASP A 160 -1.36 -12.18 -7.57
C ASP A 160 -2.12 -13.10 -8.56
N TYR A 161 -1.99 -12.83 -9.86
CA TYR A 161 -2.66 -13.62 -10.90
C TYR A 161 -2.01 -14.97 -11.14
N GLY A 162 -0.74 -15.14 -10.79
CA GLY A 162 0.11 -16.25 -11.14
C GLY A 162 -0.30 -17.59 -10.52
N ARG A 163 0.16 -18.68 -11.12
CA ARG A 163 0.05 -20.04 -10.55
C ARG A 163 1.25 -20.31 -9.65
N SER A 164 1.03 -21.05 -8.58
CA SER A 164 2.12 -21.49 -7.71
C SER A 164 3.24 -22.16 -8.52
N GLY A 165 4.50 -21.72 -8.30
CA GLY A 165 5.67 -22.19 -9.03
C GLY A 165 5.95 -21.50 -10.37
N HIS A 166 5.12 -20.54 -10.79
CA HIS A 166 5.26 -19.81 -12.07
C HIS A 166 5.44 -18.30 -11.83
N LEU A 167 6.59 -17.92 -11.29
CA LEU A 167 6.87 -16.52 -10.88
C LEU A 167 6.73 -15.51 -12.03
N GLU A 168 6.89 -15.93 -13.27
CA GLU A 168 6.71 -15.09 -14.46
C GLU A 168 5.27 -14.60 -14.66
N GLU A 169 4.30 -15.27 -14.05
CA GLU A 169 2.88 -14.93 -14.12
C GLU A 169 2.43 -13.93 -13.02
N TYR A 170 3.34 -13.56 -12.10
CA TYR A 170 3.10 -12.62 -10.99
C TYR A 170 3.68 -11.24 -11.28
N PHE A 171 3.29 -10.26 -10.48
CA PHE A 171 3.83 -8.90 -10.51
C PHE A 171 3.64 -8.21 -11.85
N LEU A 172 2.54 -8.51 -12.57
CA LEU A 172 2.35 -8.07 -13.96
C LEU A 172 2.31 -6.54 -14.07
N GLY A 173 1.65 -5.89 -13.11
CA GLY A 173 1.53 -4.44 -13.03
C GLY A 173 2.84 -3.74 -12.77
N SER A 174 3.59 -4.16 -11.76
CA SER A 174 4.89 -3.55 -11.44
C SER A 174 5.94 -3.82 -12.50
N ARG A 175 5.95 -5.01 -13.13
CA ARG A 175 6.80 -5.30 -14.29
C ARG A 175 6.49 -4.36 -15.46
N TYR A 176 5.22 -4.13 -15.74
CA TYR A 176 4.81 -3.20 -16.81
C TYR A 176 5.20 -1.76 -16.45
N TYR A 177 4.96 -1.34 -15.21
CA TYR A 177 5.36 -0.03 -14.71
C TYR A 177 6.87 0.18 -14.81
N ALA A 178 7.67 -0.76 -14.32
CA ALA A 178 9.12 -0.72 -14.34
C ALA A 178 9.67 -0.57 -15.77
N LYS A 179 9.14 -1.36 -16.72
CA LYS A 179 9.51 -1.30 -18.14
C LYS A 179 9.25 0.07 -18.77
N HIS A 180 8.21 0.79 -18.30
CA HIS A 180 7.79 2.07 -18.86
C HIS A 180 8.16 3.27 -17.99
N TYR A 181 8.91 3.06 -16.93
CA TYR A 181 9.25 4.08 -15.93
C TYR A 181 9.92 5.32 -16.51
N GLY A 182 10.83 5.16 -17.48
CA GLY A 182 11.53 6.27 -18.13
C GLY A 182 10.60 7.27 -18.86
N GLN A 183 9.37 6.90 -19.17
CA GLN A 183 8.41 7.75 -19.87
C GLN A 183 7.86 8.88 -18.97
N TYR A 184 7.99 8.78 -17.65
CA TYR A 184 7.48 9.79 -16.73
C TYR A 184 8.32 11.06 -16.67
N GLY A 185 9.59 11.02 -17.13
CA GLY A 185 10.47 12.19 -17.17
C GLY A 185 10.99 12.64 -15.80
N TYR A 186 10.78 11.86 -14.75
CA TYR A 186 11.31 12.08 -13.40
C TYR A 186 11.73 10.74 -12.76
N LYS A 187 12.47 10.84 -11.65
CA LYS A 187 12.86 9.68 -10.84
C LYS A 187 12.35 9.88 -9.41
N HIS A 188 11.93 8.80 -8.79
CA HIS A 188 11.65 8.81 -7.37
C HIS A 188 12.94 8.65 -6.57
N GLU A 189 13.02 9.33 -5.43
CA GLU A 189 14.12 9.16 -4.48
C GLU A 189 14.05 7.79 -3.82
N PHE A 190 12.84 7.36 -3.48
CA PHE A 190 12.54 6.01 -3.01
C PHE A 190 11.03 5.71 -3.11
N GLY A 191 10.70 4.45 -2.95
CA GLY A 191 9.33 3.94 -2.81
C GLY A 191 9.20 2.98 -1.65
N ILE A 192 7.98 2.83 -1.18
CA ILE A 192 7.58 1.85 -0.17
C ILE A 192 6.35 1.11 -0.71
N LEU A 193 6.51 -0.18 -0.94
CA LEU A 193 5.41 -1.10 -1.18
C LEU A 193 4.82 -1.52 0.16
N ILE A 194 3.51 -1.68 0.23
CA ILE A 194 2.81 -2.20 1.41
C ILE A 194 1.89 -3.34 0.98
N ASP A 195 2.09 -4.49 1.55
CA ASP A 195 1.29 -5.67 1.29
C ASP A 195 0.91 -6.39 2.58
N MET A 196 -0.32 -6.96 2.63
CA MET A 196 -0.84 -7.75 3.75
C MET A 196 -0.73 -7.07 5.14
N ILE A 197 -0.87 -5.74 5.19
CA ILE A 197 -0.63 -4.92 6.40
C ILE A 197 -1.88 -4.70 7.26
N GLY A 198 -2.96 -5.42 6.99
CA GLY A 198 -4.23 -5.27 7.69
C GLY A 198 -4.47 -6.27 8.82
N ASP A 199 -3.62 -7.28 8.99
CA ASP A 199 -3.80 -8.34 9.99
C ASP A 199 -4.12 -7.75 11.38
N ALA A 200 -5.13 -8.31 12.05
CA ALA A 200 -5.48 -7.91 13.42
C ALA A 200 -4.36 -8.20 14.44
N GLN A 201 -3.40 -9.05 14.08
CA GLN A 201 -2.21 -9.39 14.86
C GLN A 201 -0.93 -8.90 14.15
N LEU A 202 -0.97 -7.69 13.59
CA LEU A 202 0.08 -7.09 12.75
C LEU A 202 1.49 -7.31 13.32
N ARG A 203 2.37 -7.86 12.47
CA ARG A 203 3.79 -8.04 12.78
C ARG A 203 4.67 -7.92 11.54
N ILE A 204 5.06 -6.71 11.21
CA ILE A 204 5.94 -6.44 10.06
C ILE A 204 7.39 -6.72 10.46
N LYS A 205 8.07 -7.56 9.69
CA LYS A 205 9.48 -7.91 9.85
C LYS A 205 10.32 -7.35 8.72
N LYS A 206 11.64 -7.25 8.94
CA LYS A 206 12.56 -6.73 7.93
C LYS A 206 12.74 -7.73 6.78
N GLU A 207 12.24 -7.35 5.60
CA GLU A 207 12.30 -8.15 4.38
C GLU A 207 13.70 -8.13 3.76
N GLY A 208 14.13 -9.24 3.17
CA GLY A 208 15.52 -9.51 2.75
C GLY A 208 16.00 -8.67 1.56
N TYR A 209 15.23 -8.53 0.49
CA TYR A 209 15.61 -7.69 -0.64
C TYR A 209 15.66 -6.21 -0.27
N SER A 210 14.75 -5.78 0.59
CA SER A 210 14.69 -4.42 1.16
C SER A 210 15.95 -4.11 1.95
N LEU A 211 16.33 -4.98 2.90
CA LEU A 211 17.56 -4.85 3.69
C LEU A 211 18.81 -4.85 2.81
N LYS A 212 18.86 -5.71 1.80
CA LYS A 212 20.03 -5.83 0.91
C LYS A 212 20.25 -4.60 0.04
N ASN A 213 19.16 -4.01 -0.49
CA ASN A 213 19.24 -2.96 -1.49
C ASN A 213 19.15 -1.55 -0.90
N LEU A 214 18.33 -1.36 0.16
CA LEU A 214 18.00 -0.05 0.73
C LEU A 214 17.99 -0.10 2.28
N PRO A 215 19.06 -0.55 2.93
CA PRO A 215 19.10 -0.69 4.40
C PRO A 215 18.78 0.64 5.11
N TRP A 216 19.25 1.77 4.57
CA TRP A 216 18.99 3.09 5.13
C TRP A 216 17.49 3.45 5.17
N LEU A 217 16.70 2.99 4.17
CA LEU A 217 15.27 3.25 4.12
C LEU A 217 14.52 2.33 5.10
N VAL A 218 14.96 1.06 5.21
CA VAL A 218 14.45 0.15 6.24
C VAL A 218 14.68 0.75 7.62
N ASP A 219 15.90 1.19 7.92
CA ASP A 219 16.22 1.82 9.21
C ASP A 219 15.39 3.09 9.44
N LYS A 220 15.18 3.92 8.42
CA LYS A 220 14.32 5.11 8.51
C LYS A 220 12.90 4.73 8.91
N VAL A 221 12.30 3.71 8.27
CA VAL A 221 10.92 3.27 8.55
C VAL A 221 10.82 2.71 9.98
N TRP A 222 11.73 1.81 10.38
CA TRP A 222 11.71 1.20 11.70
C TRP A 222 11.94 2.22 12.81
N ASN A 223 12.91 3.12 12.64
CA ASN A 223 13.15 4.20 13.61
C ASN A 223 11.94 5.14 13.74
N THR A 224 11.26 5.46 12.63
CA THR A 224 10.02 6.25 12.64
C THR A 224 8.93 5.51 13.40
N ALA A 225 8.68 4.24 13.10
CA ALA A 225 7.67 3.42 13.77
C ALA A 225 7.94 3.34 15.28
N HIS A 226 9.16 3.02 15.70
CA HIS A 226 9.54 2.90 17.09
C HIS A 226 9.46 4.25 17.85
N SER A 227 9.80 5.37 17.19
CA SER A 227 9.63 6.71 17.78
C SER A 227 8.18 7.07 18.07
N LEU A 228 7.25 6.49 17.31
CA LEU A 228 5.80 6.60 17.49
C LEU A 228 5.24 5.58 18.48
N GLY A 229 6.08 4.67 19.00
CA GLY A 229 5.67 3.60 19.91
C GLY A 229 5.06 2.37 19.25
N PHE A 230 5.24 2.20 17.92
CA PHE A 230 4.69 1.08 17.15
C PHE A 230 5.72 -0.05 17.03
N TYR A 231 5.67 -1.00 17.95
CA TYR A 231 6.56 -2.17 18.02
C TYR A 231 6.07 -3.37 17.20
N GLU A 232 4.97 -3.22 16.49
CA GLU A 232 4.50 -4.13 15.44
C GLU A 232 5.51 -4.19 14.27
N PHE A 233 6.34 -3.16 14.11
CA PHE A 233 7.54 -3.17 13.27
C PHE A 233 8.66 -3.89 14.03
N SER A 234 8.70 -5.22 13.92
CA SER A 234 9.66 -6.09 14.61
C SER A 234 11.04 -6.03 13.95
N ASP A 235 12.10 -6.04 14.77
CA ASP A 235 13.49 -6.12 14.27
C ASP A 235 13.87 -7.50 13.71
N ASP A 236 12.97 -8.48 13.78
CA ASP A 236 13.20 -9.80 13.22
C ASP A 236 13.39 -9.77 11.70
N PHE A 237 14.20 -10.71 11.21
CA PHE A 237 14.37 -10.95 9.78
C PHE A 237 13.23 -11.83 9.26
N LEU A 238 12.56 -11.39 8.19
CA LEU A 238 11.49 -12.16 7.55
C LEU A 238 12.01 -13.26 6.62
N GLY A 239 13.10 -13.01 5.94
CA GLY A 239 13.55 -13.76 4.78
C GLY A 239 13.44 -12.94 3.50
N TYR A 240 13.54 -13.59 2.35
CA TYR A 240 13.38 -12.97 1.04
C TYR A 240 11.97 -13.29 0.52
N VAL A 241 11.19 -12.25 0.21
CA VAL A 241 9.85 -12.37 -0.35
C VAL A 241 9.86 -11.80 -1.76
N ASP A 242 9.44 -12.58 -2.75
CA ASP A 242 9.21 -12.05 -4.10
C ASP A 242 7.86 -11.32 -4.12
N ASP A 243 7.89 -10.03 -4.47
CA ASP A 243 6.73 -9.15 -4.53
C ASP A 243 6.98 -8.02 -5.56
N ASP A 244 6.03 -7.11 -5.75
CA ASP A 244 6.07 -5.99 -6.71
C ASP A 244 7.32 -5.10 -6.58
N HIS A 245 7.95 -5.02 -5.40
CA HIS A 245 9.21 -4.27 -5.22
C HIS A 245 10.40 -4.92 -5.96
N VAL A 246 10.40 -6.24 -6.18
CA VAL A 246 11.52 -6.95 -6.85
C VAL A 246 11.66 -6.54 -8.32
N PRO A 247 10.60 -6.52 -9.16
CA PRO A 247 10.69 -5.95 -10.51
C PRO A 247 11.14 -4.50 -10.55
N LEU A 248 10.72 -3.67 -9.56
CA LEU A 248 11.13 -2.28 -9.43
C LEU A 248 12.63 -2.18 -9.15
N LEU A 249 13.15 -2.90 -8.17
CA LEU A 249 14.57 -2.96 -7.83
C LEU A 249 15.43 -3.41 -9.03
N LYS A 250 14.99 -4.45 -9.75
CA LYS A 250 15.69 -4.93 -10.98
C LYS A 250 15.76 -3.86 -12.06
N ALA A 251 14.82 -2.94 -12.12
CA ALA A 251 14.79 -1.82 -13.05
C ALA A 251 15.53 -0.57 -12.52
N GLY A 252 16.16 -0.64 -11.34
CA GLY A 252 16.87 0.48 -10.71
C GLY A 252 15.93 1.52 -10.08
N ILE A 253 14.68 1.15 -9.80
CA ILE A 253 13.71 1.97 -9.07
C ILE A 253 13.81 1.58 -7.58
N PRO A 254 14.30 2.47 -6.70
CA PRO A 254 14.50 2.14 -5.30
C PRO A 254 13.14 1.94 -4.60
N CYS A 255 12.90 0.73 -4.09
CA CYS A 255 11.67 0.38 -3.39
C CYS A 255 11.95 -0.67 -2.31
N ILE A 256 11.40 -0.48 -1.12
CA ILE A 256 11.33 -1.51 -0.08
C ILE A 256 9.92 -2.06 0.02
N ASP A 257 9.79 -3.20 0.68
CA ASP A 257 8.52 -3.86 0.95
C ASP A 257 8.25 -3.90 2.47
N LEU A 258 7.06 -3.48 2.87
CA LEU A 258 6.50 -3.63 4.19
C LEU A 258 5.38 -4.65 4.13
N ILE A 259 5.69 -5.87 4.50
CA ILE A 259 4.75 -7.00 4.43
C ILE A 259 4.64 -7.72 5.77
N ASP A 260 3.41 -8.05 6.17
CA ASP A 260 3.16 -9.03 7.25
C ASP A 260 2.87 -10.40 6.65
N PHE A 261 3.93 -11.19 6.47
CA PHE A 261 3.84 -12.52 5.88
C PHE A 261 3.64 -13.63 6.93
N GLU A 262 2.99 -13.33 8.05
CA GLU A 262 2.61 -14.27 9.11
C GLU A 262 1.11 -14.11 9.47
N TYR A 263 0.21 -14.38 8.53
CA TYR A 263 -1.23 -14.08 8.60
C TYR A 263 -2.09 -15.28 9.07
N PRO A 264 -2.59 -15.32 10.31
CA PRO A 264 -2.37 -14.37 11.41
C PRO A 264 -1.13 -14.71 12.26
N ASP A 265 -0.41 -15.74 11.92
CA ASP A 265 0.76 -16.28 12.60
C ASP A 265 1.62 -17.09 11.62
N LYS A 266 2.70 -17.72 12.10
CA LYS A 266 3.63 -18.53 11.27
C LYS A 266 2.97 -19.66 10.47
N SER A 267 1.72 -20.00 10.74
CA SER A 267 0.99 -21.01 9.97
C SER A 267 0.41 -20.46 8.66
N ASN A 268 0.33 -19.14 8.51
CA ASN A 268 -0.22 -18.44 7.34
C ASN A 268 -1.62 -18.93 6.91
N ARG A 269 -2.43 -19.36 7.88
CA ARG A 269 -3.67 -20.13 7.61
C ARG A 269 -4.78 -19.34 6.92
N TYR A 270 -4.66 -18.02 6.81
CA TYR A 270 -5.64 -17.19 6.09
C TYR A 270 -5.12 -16.76 4.71
N TRP A 271 -3.80 -16.78 4.50
CA TRP A 271 -3.18 -16.41 3.24
C TRP A 271 -3.60 -17.35 2.11
N HIS A 272 -4.01 -16.78 0.97
CA HIS A 272 -4.50 -17.51 -0.21
C HIS A 272 -5.64 -18.50 0.08
N THR A 273 -6.53 -18.15 1.02
CA THR A 273 -7.70 -18.95 1.38
C THR A 273 -8.99 -18.12 1.32
N LEU A 274 -10.13 -18.78 1.38
CA LEU A 274 -11.44 -18.13 1.48
C LEU A 274 -11.66 -17.47 2.86
N GLN A 275 -10.70 -17.61 3.79
CA GLN A 275 -10.75 -16.99 5.10
C GLN A 275 -10.09 -15.60 5.13
N ASP A 276 -9.49 -15.14 4.04
CA ASP A 276 -8.99 -13.77 3.93
C ASP A 276 -10.15 -12.78 3.79
N THR A 277 -10.77 -12.49 4.93
CA THR A 277 -12.01 -11.72 5.06
C THR A 277 -11.82 -10.53 6.01
N PRO A 278 -12.64 -9.45 5.91
CA PRO A 278 -12.45 -8.22 6.69
C PRO A 278 -12.37 -8.43 8.21
N ASP A 279 -13.05 -9.43 8.76
CA ASP A 279 -13.01 -9.75 10.20
C ASP A 279 -11.65 -10.26 10.70
N LYS A 280 -10.71 -10.55 9.81
CA LYS A 280 -9.31 -10.88 10.13
C LYS A 280 -8.42 -9.63 10.16
N CYS A 281 -8.92 -8.52 9.64
CA CYS A 281 -8.20 -7.26 9.56
C CYS A 281 -8.62 -6.30 10.67
N SER A 282 -7.74 -5.35 11.01
CA SER A 282 -7.95 -4.39 12.08
C SER A 282 -7.80 -2.94 11.61
N PRO A 283 -8.73 -2.03 11.96
CA PRO A 283 -8.52 -0.60 11.77
C PRO A 283 -7.25 -0.08 12.45
N GLN A 284 -6.83 -0.71 13.55
CA GLN A 284 -5.63 -0.32 14.28
C GLN A 284 -4.35 -0.63 13.48
N SER A 285 -4.29 -1.78 12.81
CA SER A 285 -3.16 -2.15 11.95
C SER A 285 -3.00 -1.17 10.79
N LEU A 286 -4.11 -0.83 10.11
CA LEU A 286 -4.13 0.18 9.05
C LEU A 286 -3.71 1.57 9.56
N TYR A 287 -4.13 1.94 10.79
CA TYR A 287 -3.75 3.18 11.44
C TYR A 287 -2.24 3.24 11.72
N ILE A 288 -1.65 2.18 12.24
CA ILE A 288 -0.22 2.08 12.54
C ILE A 288 0.59 2.31 11.27
N VAL A 289 0.34 1.52 10.22
CA VAL A 289 1.09 1.60 8.98
C VAL A 289 0.89 2.97 8.31
N GLY A 290 -0.36 3.42 8.16
CA GLY A 290 -0.66 4.69 7.54
C GLY A 290 -0.04 5.90 8.26
N THR A 291 0.02 5.85 9.61
CA THR A 291 0.67 6.90 10.40
C THR A 291 2.17 6.94 10.15
N VAL A 292 2.85 5.78 10.11
CA VAL A 292 4.30 5.71 9.80
C VAL A 292 4.58 6.28 8.41
N LEU A 293 3.80 5.91 7.40
CA LEU A 293 3.99 6.40 6.03
C LEU A 293 3.77 7.92 5.91
N LEU A 294 2.79 8.48 6.63
CA LEU A 294 2.58 9.93 6.67
C LEU A 294 3.73 10.65 7.37
N GLU A 295 4.21 10.11 8.50
CA GLU A 295 5.36 10.70 9.21
C GLU A 295 6.60 10.73 8.33
N ILE A 296 6.88 9.66 7.58
CA ILE A 296 7.96 9.64 6.57
C ILE A 296 7.71 10.71 5.49
N THR A 297 6.48 10.86 5.02
CA THR A 297 6.13 11.80 3.96
C THR A 297 6.35 13.26 4.38
N TYR A 298 5.98 13.62 5.60
CA TYR A 298 6.10 14.99 6.10
C TYR A 298 7.48 15.29 6.69
N GLY A 299 8.28 14.26 6.97
CA GLY A 299 9.68 14.37 7.39
C GLY A 299 10.66 14.64 6.24
N GLU A 300 10.20 14.60 4.97
CA GLU A 300 10.98 14.94 3.77
C GLU A 300 10.92 16.44 3.46
#